data_a664ab1efe3e3dbf70d49d095a3a1fa3
#
_entry.id   a664ab1efe3e3dbf70d49d095a3a1fa3
#
_cell.length_a   1.000
_cell.length_b   1.000
_cell.length_c   1.000
_cell.angle_alpha   90.00
_cell.angle_beta   90.00
_cell.angle_gamma   90.00
#
_symmetry.space_group_name_H-M   'P 1'
#
loop_
_entity.id
_entity.type
_entity.pdbx_description
1 polymer ?
#
loop_
_entity_poly.entity_id
_entity_poly.type
_entity_poly.pdbx_seq_one_letter_code
_entity_poly.pdbx_strand_id
1 'polypeptide(L)'
;TKEAYSEAAVFTRLAISVVQKKAYLKTAETLEKAVIDAISRGAEIDGEAYSGIMAFIEKLKEVEPIGRQVIEADLLILKTDPRMNLPLQDGDTLFVPTRPSSITVVGEVLNSASHIYKDNLAIEDYIQLSGGLTEGADRERIFVILPNGQSFLLKQKLFSRTPSASLLTGSVIVVSR
;
A
#
# COMPACT_ATOMS: atom_id res chain seq x y z
N THR A 1 -0.74 21.27 -15.92
CA THR A 1 0.62 21.32 -16.50
C THR A 1 0.91 19.95 -17.13
N LYS A 2 1.72 19.90 -18.20
CA LYS A 2 2.08 18.65 -18.90
C LYS A 2 2.79 17.60 -18.04
N GLU A 3 3.20 17.96 -16.82
CA GLU A 3 3.94 17.11 -15.89
C GLU A 3 3.10 16.60 -14.72
N ALA A 4 1.85 17.04 -14.58
CA ALA A 4 0.95 16.58 -13.53
C ALA A 4 0.53 15.11 -13.79
N TYR A 5 0.69 14.26 -12.78
CA TYR A 5 0.41 12.83 -12.85
C TYR A 5 -0.87 12.51 -12.07
N SER A 6 -2.01 12.58 -12.77
CA SER A 6 -3.34 12.39 -12.19
C SER A 6 -3.53 11.00 -11.58
N GLU A 7 -2.94 9.96 -12.19
CA GLU A 7 -2.99 8.58 -11.70
C GLU A 7 -2.30 8.38 -10.35
N ALA A 8 -1.46 9.34 -9.94
CA ALA A 8 -0.79 9.36 -8.64
C ALA A 8 -1.40 10.38 -7.67
N ALA A 9 -2.56 10.93 -7.99
CA ALA A 9 -3.22 11.90 -7.15
C ALA A 9 -3.47 11.35 -5.73
N VAL A 10 -3.14 12.16 -4.74
CA VAL A 10 -3.40 11.87 -3.32
C VAL A 10 -4.49 12.81 -2.85
N PHE A 11 -5.63 12.24 -2.54
CA PHE A 11 -6.75 12.96 -1.95
C PHE A 11 -6.89 12.61 -0.48
N THR A 12 -7.07 13.60 0.37
CA THR A 12 -7.31 13.41 1.80
C THR A 12 -8.53 14.18 2.25
N ARG A 13 -9.28 13.57 3.19
CA ARG A 13 -10.51 14.14 3.76
C ARG A 13 -10.51 13.96 5.28
N LEU A 14 -10.75 15.05 6.01
CA LEU A 14 -10.74 15.04 7.47
C LEU A 14 -11.76 14.05 8.05
N ALA A 15 -12.97 13.98 7.50
CA ALA A 15 -13.99 13.04 7.96
C ALA A 15 -13.53 11.57 7.86
N ILE A 16 -12.73 11.24 6.83
CA ILE A 16 -12.16 9.89 6.65
C ILE A 16 -11.05 9.64 7.67
N SER A 17 -10.19 10.62 7.96
CA SER A 17 -9.15 10.46 8.98
C SER A 17 -9.74 10.14 10.35
N VAL A 18 -10.83 10.80 10.72
CA VAL A 18 -11.57 10.53 11.98
C VAL A 18 -12.10 9.09 12.02
N VAL A 19 -12.67 8.60 10.90
CA VAL A 19 -13.18 7.22 10.83
C VAL A 19 -12.02 6.22 10.91
N GLN A 20 -10.92 6.48 10.22
CA GLN A 20 -9.71 5.64 10.27
C GLN A 20 -9.12 5.60 11.67
N LYS A 21 -9.02 6.74 12.36
CA LYS A 21 -8.54 6.80 13.75
C LYS A 21 -9.39 5.94 14.68
N LYS A 22 -10.72 6.06 14.58
CA LYS A 22 -11.64 5.22 15.36
C LYS A 22 -11.45 3.73 15.07
N ALA A 23 -11.20 3.36 13.81
CA ALA A 23 -10.96 1.96 13.46
C ALA A 23 -9.65 1.44 14.08
N TYR A 24 -8.56 2.21 14.06
CA TYR A 24 -7.32 1.84 14.72
C TYR A 24 -7.47 1.68 16.23
N LEU A 25 -8.15 2.62 16.90
CA LEU A 25 -8.43 2.54 18.34
C LEU A 25 -9.24 1.28 18.68
N LYS A 26 -10.30 1.00 17.89
CA LYS A 26 -11.10 -0.20 18.08
C LYS A 26 -10.31 -1.50 17.87
N THR A 27 -9.39 -1.50 16.90
CA THR A 27 -8.50 -2.65 16.68
C THR A 27 -7.56 -2.84 17.86
N ALA A 28 -6.97 -1.76 18.38
CA ALA A 28 -6.12 -1.79 19.57
C ALA A 28 -6.86 -2.36 20.78
N GLU A 29 -8.08 -1.88 21.08
CA GLU A 29 -8.93 -2.39 22.16
C GLU A 29 -9.27 -3.89 21.98
N THR A 30 -9.52 -4.31 20.74
CA THR A 30 -9.84 -5.72 20.44
C THR A 30 -8.65 -6.61 20.71
N LEU A 31 -7.45 -6.17 20.30
CA LEU A 31 -6.20 -6.90 20.56
C LEU A 31 -5.87 -6.96 22.06
N GLU A 32 -6.03 -5.86 22.80
CA GLU A 32 -5.86 -5.85 24.27
C GLU A 32 -6.77 -6.89 24.94
N LYS A 33 -8.05 -6.89 24.59
CA LYS A 33 -9.01 -7.88 25.12
C LYS A 33 -8.60 -9.30 24.77
N ALA A 34 -8.16 -9.55 23.52
CA ALA A 34 -7.74 -10.88 23.09
C ALA A 34 -6.52 -11.38 23.87
N VAL A 35 -5.56 -10.51 24.19
CA VAL A 35 -4.39 -10.83 25.02
C VAL A 35 -4.81 -11.16 26.46
N ILE A 36 -5.67 -10.33 27.07
CA ILE A 36 -6.20 -10.55 28.42
C ILE A 36 -6.98 -11.87 28.49
N ASP A 37 -7.82 -12.14 27.51
CA ASP A 37 -8.60 -13.38 27.42
C ASP A 37 -7.73 -14.62 27.24
N ALA A 38 -6.66 -14.52 26.47
CA ALA A 38 -5.70 -15.61 26.29
C ALA A 38 -4.98 -15.95 27.60
N ILE A 39 -4.47 -14.93 28.32
CA ILE A 39 -3.82 -15.08 29.62
C ILE A 39 -4.79 -15.66 30.64
N SER A 40 -6.04 -15.16 30.69
CA SER A 40 -7.07 -15.62 31.61
C SER A 40 -7.46 -17.09 31.39
N ARG A 41 -7.28 -17.60 30.17
CA ARG A 41 -7.49 -19.03 29.82
C ARG A 41 -6.25 -19.90 30.02
N GLY A 42 -5.16 -19.33 30.61
CA GLY A 42 -3.95 -20.06 30.91
C GLY A 42 -2.98 -20.17 29.73
N ALA A 43 -3.11 -19.34 28.71
CA ALA A 43 -2.10 -19.30 27.64
C ALA A 43 -0.79 -18.74 28.20
N GLU A 44 0.29 -19.47 28.03
CA GLU A 44 1.64 -18.99 28.28
C GLU A 44 2.08 -18.15 27.08
N ILE A 45 2.24 -16.85 27.28
CA ILE A 45 2.78 -15.93 26.27
C ILE A 45 4.21 -15.61 26.68
N ASP A 46 5.16 -15.88 25.80
CA ASP A 46 6.54 -15.49 25.99
C ASP A 46 6.66 -13.95 26.19
N GLY A 47 7.57 -13.52 27.09
CA GLY A 47 7.70 -12.12 27.47
C GLY A 47 8.10 -11.22 26.30
N GLU A 48 8.88 -11.72 25.35
CA GLU A 48 9.25 -10.96 24.15
C GLU A 48 8.06 -10.81 23.21
N ALA A 49 7.30 -11.87 22.99
CA ALA A 49 6.06 -11.84 22.21
C ALA A 49 5.02 -10.90 22.85
N TYR A 50 4.85 -10.97 24.17
CA TYR A 50 3.94 -10.07 24.90
C TYR A 50 4.34 -8.60 24.71
N SER A 51 5.61 -8.26 24.91
CA SER A 51 6.10 -6.89 24.74
C SER A 51 5.95 -6.39 23.30
N GLY A 52 6.18 -7.26 22.31
CA GLY A 52 5.97 -6.94 20.90
C GLY A 52 4.51 -6.63 20.57
N ILE A 53 3.58 -7.43 21.10
CA ILE A 53 2.13 -7.21 20.93
C ILE A 53 1.71 -5.89 21.57
N MET A 54 2.16 -5.61 22.81
CA MET A 54 1.83 -4.36 23.50
C MET A 54 2.39 -3.14 22.78
N ALA A 55 3.63 -3.19 22.30
CA ALA A 55 4.23 -2.13 21.50
C ALA A 55 3.46 -1.87 20.20
N PHE A 56 2.95 -2.92 19.56
CA PHE A 56 2.10 -2.79 18.37
C PHE A 56 0.75 -2.15 18.69
N ILE A 57 0.12 -2.53 19.81
CA ILE A 57 -1.13 -1.93 20.28
C ILE A 57 -0.96 -0.42 20.53
N GLU A 58 0.13 -0.03 21.20
CA GLU A 58 0.42 1.39 21.44
C GLU A 58 0.64 2.14 20.12
N LYS A 59 1.38 1.57 19.16
CA LYS A 59 1.51 2.16 17.83
C LYS A 59 0.16 2.39 17.15
N LEU A 60 -0.78 1.44 17.25
CA LEU A 60 -2.13 1.61 16.68
C LEU A 60 -2.88 2.77 17.34
N LYS A 61 -2.70 2.99 18.64
CA LYS A 61 -3.32 4.11 19.37
C LYS A 61 -2.72 5.46 18.97
N GLU A 62 -1.42 5.50 18.67
CA GLU A 62 -0.69 6.72 18.33
C GLU A 62 -0.85 7.14 16.85
N VAL A 63 -1.21 6.20 15.95
CA VAL A 63 -1.34 6.50 14.51
C VAL A 63 -2.29 7.67 14.28
N GLU A 64 -1.82 8.67 13.56
CA GLU A 64 -2.63 9.79 13.05
C GLU A 64 -2.85 9.61 11.55
N PRO A 65 -3.99 9.00 11.15
CA PRO A 65 -4.27 8.77 9.74
C PRO A 65 -4.60 10.08 9.02
N ILE A 66 -4.10 10.21 7.80
CA ILE A 66 -4.29 11.42 6.99
C ILE A 66 -5.66 11.47 6.28
N GLY A 67 -6.48 10.42 6.40
CA GLY A 67 -7.78 10.35 5.73
C GLY A 67 -7.65 10.17 4.21
N ARG A 68 -6.66 9.39 3.75
CA ARG A 68 -6.43 9.14 2.33
C ARG A 68 -7.59 8.36 1.73
N GLN A 69 -8.07 8.85 0.57
CA GLN A 69 -9.05 8.18 -0.27
C GLN A 69 -8.53 8.10 -1.69
N VAL A 70 -8.68 6.95 -2.32
CA VAL A 70 -8.39 6.79 -3.75
C VAL A 70 -9.53 7.40 -4.54
N ILE A 71 -9.20 8.28 -5.45
CA ILE A 71 -10.15 8.97 -6.33
C ILE A 71 -9.70 8.87 -7.78
N GLU A 72 -10.63 9.11 -8.71
CA GLU A 72 -10.30 9.44 -10.08
C GLU A 72 -9.94 10.93 -10.19
N ALA A 73 -8.80 11.23 -10.77
CA ALA A 73 -8.33 12.61 -10.96
C ALA A 73 -7.98 12.92 -12.43
N ASP A 74 -8.18 11.96 -13.34
CA ASP A 74 -8.04 12.21 -14.78
C ASP A 74 -9.26 12.95 -15.31
N LEU A 75 -9.02 14.17 -15.83
CA LEU A 75 -10.09 15.03 -16.36
C LEU A 75 -10.81 14.44 -17.55
N LEU A 76 -10.17 13.58 -18.36
CA LEU A 76 -10.82 12.93 -19.48
C LEU A 76 -11.80 11.87 -19.00
N ILE A 77 -11.38 11.08 -18.00
CA ILE A 77 -12.23 10.06 -17.37
C ILE A 77 -13.41 10.73 -16.66
N LEU A 78 -13.17 11.77 -15.86
CA LEU A 78 -14.23 12.50 -15.17
C LEU A 78 -15.23 13.18 -16.10
N LYS A 79 -14.82 13.59 -17.30
CA LYS A 79 -15.74 14.10 -18.34
C LYS A 79 -16.58 13.02 -18.98
N THR A 80 -16.04 11.81 -19.14
CA THR A 80 -16.77 10.68 -19.75
C THR A 80 -17.66 9.95 -18.75
N ASP A 81 -17.27 9.90 -17.48
CA ASP A 81 -18.08 9.33 -16.39
C ASP A 81 -18.17 10.30 -15.19
N PRO A 82 -19.13 11.24 -15.21
CA PRO A 82 -19.30 12.21 -14.13
C PRO A 82 -19.63 11.59 -12.76
N ARG A 83 -20.03 10.32 -12.70
CA ARG A 83 -20.29 9.60 -11.44
C ARG A 83 -19.01 9.37 -10.62
N MET A 84 -17.85 9.38 -11.29
CA MET A 84 -16.54 9.30 -10.60
C MET A 84 -16.10 10.64 -10.00
N ASN A 85 -16.80 11.73 -10.31
CA ASN A 85 -16.47 13.04 -9.78
C ASN A 85 -16.92 13.16 -8.33
N LEU A 86 -15.95 13.26 -7.42
CA LEU A 86 -16.20 13.38 -6.00
C LEU A 86 -16.59 14.82 -5.62
N PRO A 87 -17.76 15.05 -4.99
CA PRO A 87 -18.08 16.37 -4.43
C PRO A 87 -17.05 16.76 -3.36
N LEU A 88 -16.42 17.90 -3.53
CA LEU A 88 -15.45 18.42 -2.57
C LEU A 88 -16.16 18.97 -1.32
N GLN A 89 -15.49 18.85 -0.19
CA GLN A 89 -15.91 19.35 1.11
C GLN A 89 -14.85 20.27 1.70
N ASP A 90 -15.24 21.08 2.67
CA ASP A 90 -14.29 21.91 3.40
C ASP A 90 -13.24 21.06 4.12
N GLY A 91 -11.97 21.46 4.01
CA GLY A 91 -10.84 20.71 4.55
C GLY A 91 -10.32 19.58 3.67
N ASP A 92 -10.92 19.33 2.48
CA ASP A 92 -10.36 18.40 1.50
C ASP A 92 -9.03 18.91 0.94
N THR A 93 -8.09 18.01 0.74
CA THR A 93 -6.81 18.31 0.11
C THR A 93 -6.57 17.39 -1.08
N LEU A 94 -6.20 17.95 -2.21
CA LEU A 94 -5.79 17.21 -3.40
C LEU A 94 -4.35 17.59 -3.76
N PHE A 95 -3.46 16.62 -3.73
CA PHE A 95 -2.08 16.74 -4.18
C PHE A 95 -1.89 15.91 -5.45
N VAL A 96 -1.46 16.55 -6.54
CA VAL A 96 -1.14 15.89 -7.81
C VAL A 96 0.37 16.01 -8.03
N PRO A 97 1.13 14.91 -7.91
CA PRO A 97 2.58 14.92 -8.06
C PRO A 97 2.99 15.08 -9.52
N THR A 98 4.28 15.32 -9.74
CA THR A 98 4.92 15.15 -11.04
C THR A 98 5.10 13.66 -11.32
N ARG A 99 5.12 13.28 -12.60
CA ARG A 99 5.28 11.88 -13.01
C ARG A 99 6.70 11.38 -12.67
N PRO A 100 6.85 10.36 -11.79
CA PRO A 100 8.14 9.73 -11.56
C PRO A 100 8.54 8.91 -12.79
N SER A 101 9.83 8.63 -12.92
CA SER A 101 10.38 7.87 -14.05
C SER A 101 10.85 6.46 -13.66
N SER A 102 10.52 5.99 -12.47
CA SER A 102 11.08 4.73 -11.94
C SER A 102 10.03 3.84 -11.29
N ILE A 103 10.40 2.55 -11.20
CA ILE A 103 9.75 1.52 -10.38
C ILE A 103 10.74 1.14 -9.28
N THR A 104 10.26 1.00 -8.05
CA THR A 104 11.08 0.58 -6.91
C THR A 104 10.76 -0.87 -6.55
N VAL A 105 11.79 -1.68 -6.33
CA VAL A 105 11.67 -3.08 -5.86
C VAL A 105 12.31 -3.18 -4.49
N VAL A 106 11.58 -3.72 -3.51
CA VAL A 106 12.02 -3.86 -2.12
C VAL A 106 11.60 -5.19 -1.51
N GLY A 107 12.21 -5.57 -0.40
CA GLY A 107 11.91 -6.77 0.37
C GLY A 107 12.88 -7.91 0.04
N GLU A 108 12.38 -9.13 -0.07
CA GLU A 108 13.17 -10.35 -0.27
C GLU A 108 13.65 -10.50 -1.72
N VAL A 109 14.48 -9.54 -2.16
CA VAL A 109 15.24 -9.53 -3.41
C VAL A 109 16.71 -9.35 -3.12
N LEU A 110 17.59 -9.82 -4.00
CA LEU A 110 19.05 -9.74 -3.79
C LEU A 110 19.54 -8.28 -3.66
N ASN A 111 18.93 -7.36 -4.40
CA ASN A 111 19.28 -5.94 -4.38
C ASN A 111 18.04 -5.06 -4.49
N SER A 112 17.56 -4.52 -3.37
CA SER A 112 16.48 -3.53 -3.37
C SER A 112 16.95 -2.27 -4.11
N ALA A 113 16.27 -1.90 -5.20
CA ALA A 113 16.67 -0.81 -6.07
C ALA A 113 15.49 -0.13 -6.77
N SER A 114 15.73 1.07 -7.30
CA SER A 114 14.82 1.75 -8.22
C SER A 114 15.34 1.62 -9.65
N HIS A 115 14.49 1.18 -10.55
CA HIS A 115 14.78 0.98 -11.96
C HIS A 115 14.00 1.96 -12.81
N ILE A 116 14.56 2.42 -13.92
CA ILE A 116 13.84 3.27 -14.87
C ILE A 116 12.63 2.51 -15.42
N TYR A 117 11.46 3.17 -15.40
CA TYR A 117 10.23 2.61 -15.96
C TYR A 117 10.36 2.42 -17.48
N LYS A 118 9.90 1.26 -17.96
CA LYS A 118 9.82 0.92 -19.38
C LYS A 118 8.50 0.20 -19.66
N ASP A 119 7.75 0.64 -20.66
CA ASP A 119 6.42 0.10 -21.00
C ASP A 119 6.43 -1.40 -21.37
N ASN A 120 7.58 -1.91 -21.82
CA ASN A 120 7.73 -3.30 -22.28
C ASN A 120 8.19 -4.26 -21.19
N LEU A 121 8.47 -3.78 -19.95
CA LEU A 121 8.88 -4.64 -18.84
C LEU A 121 7.70 -5.03 -17.97
N ALA A 122 7.62 -6.31 -17.64
CA ALA A 122 6.68 -6.85 -16.68
C ALA A 122 7.23 -6.73 -15.24
N ILE A 123 6.39 -6.99 -14.24
CA ILE A 123 6.78 -6.96 -12.82
C ILE A 123 7.93 -7.92 -12.55
N GLU A 124 7.88 -9.10 -13.14
CA GLU A 124 8.90 -10.14 -13.03
C GLU A 124 10.26 -9.68 -13.58
N ASP A 125 10.27 -8.88 -14.64
CA ASP A 125 11.49 -8.32 -15.21
C ASP A 125 12.18 -7.35 -14.23
N TYR A 126 11.41 -6.52 -13.50
CA TYR A 126 11.95 -5.62 -12.47
C TYR A 126 12.53 -6.39 -11.28
N ILE A 127 11.89 -7.49 -10.87
CA ILE A 127 12.43 -8.39 -9.85
C ILE A 127 13.76 -8.99 -10.33
N GLN A 128 13.87 -9.41 -11.59
CA GLN A 128 15.12 -9.92 -12.16
C GLN A 128 16.22 -8.83 -12.24
N LEU A 129 15.85 -7.59 -12.58
CA LEU A 129 16.80 -6.46 -12.55
C LEU A 129 17.32 -6.17 -11.14
N SER A 130 16.56 -6.55 -10.10
CA SER A 130 16.95 -6.49 -8.68
C SER A 130 17.74 -7.73 -8.23
N GLY A 131 18.22 -8.56 -9.16
CA GLY A 131 18.99 -9.78 -8.90
C GLY A 131 18.14 -11.02 -8.66
N GLY A 132 16.81 -10.91 -8.74
CA GLY A 132 15.88 -12.00 -8.46
C GLY A 132 15.50 -12.10 -6.97
N LEU A 133 14.71 -13.12 -6.66
CA LEU A 133 14.21 -13.39 -5.31
C LEU A 133 15.29 -14.06 -4.46
N THR A 134 15.31 -13.75 -3.16
CA THR A 134 16.11 -14.50 -2.16
C THR A 134 15.48 -15.87 -1.87
N GLU A 135 16.21 -16.73 -1.16
CA GLU A 135 15.68 -18.03 -0.69
C GLU A 135 14.53 -17.88 0.32
N GLY A 136 14.50 -16.76 1.05
CA GLY A 136 13.44 -16.43 2.01
C GLY A 136 12.18 -15.84 1.42
N ALA A 137 12.16 -15.56 0.10
CA ALA A 137 11.05 -14.90 -0.55
C ALA A 137 9.81 -15.79 -0.69
N ASP A 138 8.65 -15.27 -0.25
CA ASP A 138 7.35 -15.89 -0.53
C ASP A 138 6.85 -15.43 -1.90
N ARG A 139 6.91 -16.33 -2.88
CA ARG A 139 6.49 -16.07 -4.27
C ARG A 139 4.99 -15.81 -4.41
N GLU A 140 4.19 -16.22 -3.45
CA GLU A 140 2.74 -16.00 -3.45
C GLU A 140 2.37 -14.67 -2.79
N ARG A 141 3.31 -14.01 -2.10
CA ARG A 141 3.12 -12.74 -1.41
C ARG A 141 3.96 -11.61 -1.99
N ILE A 142 3.85 -11.42 -3.29
CA ILE A 142 4.42 -10.26 -3.99
C ILE A 142 3.30 -9.23 -4.16
N PHE A 143 3.49 -8.03 -3.61
CA PHE A 143 2.53 -6.94 -3.67
C PHE A 143 3.03 -5.84 -4.60
N VAL A 144 2.10 -5.18 -5.26
CA VAL A 144 2.38 -3.94 -6.00
C VAL A 144 1.60 -2.82 -5.34
N ILE A 145 2.32 -1.76 -4.96
CA ILE A 145 1.73 -0.53 -4.44
C ILE A 145 1.80 0.51 -5.55
N LEU A 146 0.66 0.95 -6.01
CA LEU A 146 0.53 1.99 -7.03
C LEU A 146 0.78 3.38 -6.43
N PRO A 147 1.19 4.37 -7.23
CA PRO A 147 1.49 5.71 -6.73
C PRO A 147 0.27 6.41 -6.09
N ASN A 148 -0.97 6.06 -6.47
CA ASN A 148 -2.18 6.53 -5.79
C ASN A 148 -2.45 5.84 -4.44
N GLY A 149 -1.62 4.86 -4.03
CA GLY A 149 -1.72 4.12 -2.78
C GLY A 149 -2.58 2.87 -2.83
N GLN A 150 -3.18 2.55 -3.96
CA GLN A 150 -3.79 1.23 -4.14
C GLN A 150 -2.72 0.15 -4.11
N SER A 151 -3.08 -1.02 -3.60
CA SER A 151 -2.20 -2.18 -3.63
C SER A 151 -2.95 -3.42 -4.07
N PHE A 152 -2.24 -4.31 -4.74
CA PHE A 152 -2.77 -5.61 -5.13
C PHE A 152 -1.71 -6.68 -4.97
N LEU A 153 -2.17 -7.90 -4.70
CA LEU A 153 -1.34 -9.10 -4.66
C LEU A 153 -1.12 -9.59 -6.09
N LEU A 154 0.13 -9.83 -6.44
CA LEU A 154 0.47 -10.45 -7.72
C LEU A 154 0.07 -11.93 -7.68
N LYS A 155 -1.05 -12.28 -8.30
CA LYS A 155 -1.46 -13.67 -8.46
C LYS A 155 -0.68 -14.29 -9.63
N GLN A 156 0.32 -15.08 -9.34
CA GLN A 156 0.99 -15.88 -10.36
C GLN A 156 0.01 -16.90 -10.95
N LYS A 157 -0.46 -16.65 -12.17
CA LYS A 157 -0.97 -17.73 -13.00
C LYS A 157 0.24 -18.44 -13.59
N LEU A 158 0.32 -19.74 -13.41
CA LEU A 158 1.48 -20.61 -13.65
C LEU A 158 2.20 -20.46 -15.01
N PHE A 159 1.70 -19.70 -15.97
CA PHE A 159 2.25 -19.53 -17.31
C PHE A 159 1.91 -18.19 -17.99
N SER A 160 1.51 -17.14 -17.28
CA SER A 160 1.26 -15.86 -17.92
C SER A 160 2.08 -14.75 -17.26
N ARG A 161 2.91 -14.09 -18.05
CA ARG A 161 3.51 -12.81 -17.70
C ARG A 161 2.40 -11.83 -17.31
N THR A 162 2.51 -11.22 -16.16
CA THR A 162 1.55 -10.19 -15.75
C THR A 162 1.77 -8.97 -16.63
N PRO A 163 0.76 -8.52 -17.40
CA PRO A 163 0.95 -7.39 -18.29
C PRO A 163 1.38 -6.14 -17.53
N SER A 164 2.31 -5.39 -18.07
CA SER A 164 2.73 -4.09 -17.51
C SER A 164 1.59 -3.05 -17.48
N ALA A 165 0.46 -3.34 -18.12
CA ALA A 165 -0.72 -2.47 -18.15
C ALA A 165 -1.30 -2.14 -16.76
N SER A 166 -0.95 -2.90 -15.72
CA SER A 166 -1.33 -2.61 -14.32
C SER A 166 -0.22 -1.94 -13.54
N LEU A 167 0.97 -1.74 -14.13
CA LEU A 167 2.12 -1.15 -13.46
C LEU A 167 2.26 0.31 -13.90
N LEU A 168 1.96 1.21 -12.99
CA LEU A 168 2.14 2.66 -13.20
C LEU A 168 3.54 3.08 -12.81
N THR A 169 4.09 4.07 -13.52
CA THR A 169 5.38 4.66 -13.11
C THR A 169 5.27 5.24 -11.69
N GLY A 170 6.28 5.03 -10.86
CA GLY A 170 6.23 5.35 -9.44
C GLY A 170 5.67 4.25 -8.54
N SER A 171 5.32 3.08 -9.11
CA SER A 171 4.90 1.93 -8.30
C SER A 171 6.05 1.32 -7.50
N VAL A 172 5.70 0.67 -6.39
CA VAL A 172 6.62 -0.10 -5.56
C VAL A 172 6.22 -1.57 -5.59
N ILE A 173 7.16 -2.43 -5.94
CA ILE A 173 7.02 -3.89 -5.89
C ILE A 173 7.61 -4.34 -4.55
N VAL A 174 6.81 -5.00 -3.73
CA VAL A 174 7.19 -5.47 -2.39
C VAL A 174 7.17 -7.00 -2.39
N VAL A 175 8.30 -7.62 -2.13
CA VAL A 175 8.43 -9.07 -1.98
C VAL A 175 8.48 -9.40 -0.50
N SER A 176 7.50 -10.16 -0.01
CA SER A 176 7.45 -10.59 1.39
C SER A 176 8.35 -11.80 1.64
N ARG A 177 8.62 -11.99 2.90
CA ARG A 177 9.23 -13.20 3.44
C ARG A 177 8.16 -14.26 3.66
#